data_933d6221e897c360bc69064165fff4f0
#
_entry.id   933d6221e897c360bc69064165fff4f0
#
_cell.length_a   1.000
_cell.length_b   1.000
_cell.length_c   1.000
_cell.angle_alpha   90.00
_cell.angle_beta   90.00
_cell.angle_gamma   90.00
#
_symmetry.space_group_name_H-M   'P 1'
#
loop_
_entity.id
_entity.type
_entity.pdbx_description
1 polymer ?
#
loop_
_entity_poly.entity_id
_entity_poly.type
_entity_poly.pdbx_seq_one_letter_code
_entity_poly.pdbx_strand_id
1 'polypeptide(L)'
;MMTKHVYKTIIFGAGQIGQMTARLLGNSYQIMCFADNDPRKHGQFIGNIPICSPSKAAALLPDLIILGVLDEERRGSMMQQMEHLGYHGSFVILLHFACSMHGLRLCAF
;
A
#
# COMPACT_ATOMS: atom_id res chain seq x y z
N MET A 1 0.30 3.61 -30.99
CA MET A 1 -0.50 3.93 -29.80
C MET A 1 0.29 3.57 -28.56
N MET A 2 0.35 4.50 -27.61
CA MET A 2 1.09 4.28 -26.38
C MET A 2 0.21 3.56 -25.36
N THR A 3 0.73 2.47 -24.80
CA THR A 3 0.06 1.74 -23.76
C THR A 3 0.41 2.36 -22.42
N LYS A 4 -0.60 2.74 -21.68
CA LYS A 4 -0.40 3.31 -20.35
C LYS A 4 -0.03 2.19 -19.38
N HIS A 5 1.06 2.37 -18.64
CA HIS A 5 1.44 1.40 -17.62
C HIS A 5 0.54 1.55 -16.38
N VAL A 6 0.03 0.43 -15.91
CA VAL A 6 -0.78 0.38 -14.71
C VAL A 6 -0.06 -0.48 -13.68
N TYR A 7 0.22 0.10 -12.52
CA TYR A 7 0.95 -0.58 -11.45
C TYR A 7 -0.02 -1.39 -10.58
N LYS A 8 0.24 -2.69 -10.49
CA LYS A 8 -0.49 -3.55 -9.54
C LYS A 8 0.02 -3.21 -8.14
N THR A 9 -0.87 -2.71 -7.31
CA THR A 9 -0.51 -2.05 -6.06
C THR A 9 -1.19 -2.72 -4.88
N ILE A 10 -0.42 -2.92 -3.81
CA ILE A 10 -0.93 -3.31 -2.51
C ILE A 10 -0.71 -2.14 -1.56
N ILE A 11 -1.71 -1.82 -0.75
CA ILE A 11 -1.55 -0.86 0.35
C ILE A 11 -1.47 -1.68 1.63
N PHE A 12 -0.32 -1.64 2.30
CA PHE A 12 -0.14 -2.36 3.55
C PHE A 12 -0.56 -1.45 4.70
N GLY A 13 -1.67 -1.80 5.33
CA GLY A 13 -2.33 -1.03 6.36
C GLY A 13 -3.71 -0.60 5.90
N ALA A 14 -4.76 -1.15 6.50
CA ALA A 14 -6.15 -0.87 6.15
C ALA A 14 -6.79 0.15 7.09
N GLY A 15 -5.99 0.94 7.79
CA GLY A 15 -6.46 2.00 8.67
C GLY A 15 -6.66 3.32 7.93
N GLN A 16 -6.72 4.42 8.69
CA GLN A 16 -7.01 5.74 8.14
C GLN A 16 -6.01 6.18 7.08
N ILE A 17 -4.71 5.96 7.32
CA ILE A 17 -3.68 6.39 6.38
C ILE A 17 -3.75 5.58 5.10
N GLY A 18 -3.93 4.27 5.20
CA GLY A 18 -4.08 3.43 4.02
C GLY A 18 -5.30 3.80 3.20
N GLN A 19 -6.41 4.06 3.84
CA GLN A 19 -7.64 4.47 3.14
C GLN A 19 -7.49 5.84 2.48
N MET A 20 -6.83 6.77 3.15
CA MET A 20 -6.55 8.08 2.59
C MET A 20 -5.63 7.95 1.36
N THR A 21 -4.61 7.09 1.47
CA THR A 21 -3.70 6.81 0.37
C THR A 21 -4.48 6.31 -0.86
N ALA A 22 -5.39 5.39 -0.65
CA ALA A 22 -6.20 4.84 -1.74
C ALA A 22 -6.99 5.93 -2.47
N ARG A 23 -7.51 6.89 -1.71
CA ARG A 23 -8.28 8.00 -2.30
C ARG A 23 -7.40 8.98 -3.09
N LEU A 24 -6.11 9.06 -2.76
CA LEU A 24 -5.19 9.97 -3.42
C LEU A 24 -4.59 9.39 -4.70
N LEU A 25 -4.63 8.08 -4.86
CA LEU A 25 -4.02 7.44 -6.01
C LEU A 25 -4.86 7.65 -7.27
N GLY A 26 -4.16 7.91 -8.36
CA GLY A 26 -4.81 8.04 -9.65
C GLY A 26 -4.96 6.71 -10.39
N ASN A 27 -5.38 6.80 -11.63
CA ASN A 27 -5.72 5.64 -12.45
C ASN A 27 -4.50 4.80 -12.87
N SER A 28 -3.29 5.29 -12.62
CA SER A 28 -2.07 4.53 -12.92
C SER A 28 -1.81 3.42 -11.90
N TYR A 29 -2.59 3.40 -10.82
CA TYR A 29 -2.41 2.42 -9.74
C TYR A 29 -3.66 1.58 -9.60
N GLN A 30 -3.50 0.29 -9.84
CA GLN A 30 -4.58 -0.67 -9.61
C GLN A 30 -4.42 -1.25 -8.21
N ILE A 31 -5.24 -0.80 -7.28
CA ILE A 31 -5.17 -1.31 -5.90
C ILE A 31 -5.84 -2.67 -5.87
N MET A 32 -5.03 -3.71 -5.67
CA MET A 32 -5.50 -5.09 -5.69
C MET A 32 -6.12 -5.48 -4.36
N CYS A 33 -5.51 -5.03 -3.28
CA CYS A 33 -6.05 -5.22 -1.93
C CYS A 33 -5.35 -4.31 -0.94
N PHE A 34 -5.95 -4.20 0.26
CA PHE A 34 -5.24 -3.74 1.45
C PHE A 34 -4.70 -4.97 2.17
N ALA A 35 -3.43 -4.97 2.52
CA ALA A 35 -2.88 -6.00 3.40
C ALA A 35 -2.93 -5.47 4.83
N ASP A 36 -3.26 -6.33 5.78
CA ASP A 36 -3.31 -5.94 7.18
C ASP A 36 -2.99 -7.13 8.06
N ASN A 37 -2.26 -6.89 9.14
CA ASN A 37 -1.89 -7.94 10.07
C ASN A 37 -3.04 -8.34 11.01
N ASP A 38 -4.10 -7.55 11.06
CA ASP A 38 -5.23 -7.82 11.93
C ASP A 38 -6.16 -8.85 11.26
N PRO A 39 -6.21 -10.10 11.75
CA PRO A 39 -7.03 -11.12 11.12
C PRO A 39 -8.52 -10.83 11.17
N ARG A 40 -8.96 -9.95 12.08
CA ARG A 40 -10.37 -9.59 12.18
C ARG A 40 -10.85 -8.77 10.98
N LYS A 41 -9.91 -8.15 10.27
CA LYS A 41 -10.22 -7.35 9.08
C LYS A 41 -10.23 -8.17 7.80
N HIS A 42 -9.62 -9.35 7.82
CA HIS A 42 -9.49 -10.16 6.61
C HIS A 42 -10.87 -10.59 6.10
N GLY A 43 -11.05 -10.49 4.79
CA GLY A 43 -12.33 -10.81 4.15
C GLY A 43 -13.32 -9.66 4.11
N GLN A 44 -13.00 -8.54 4.75
CA GLN A 44 -13.80 -7.33 4.64
C GLN A 44 -13.36 -6.50 3.43
N PHE A 45 -14.13 -5.47 3.11
CA PHE A 45 -13.86 -4.60 1.97
C PHE A 45 -13.88 -3.15 2.40
N ILE A 46 -13.03 -2.36 1.76
CA ILE A 46 -13.10 -0.89 1.83
C ILE A 46 -13.50 -0.45 0.43
N GLY A 47 -14.76 -0.03 0.28
CA GLY A 47 -15.32 0.15 -1.05
C GLY A 47 -15.33 -1.18 -1.79
N ASN A 48 -14.70 -1.24 -2.95
CA ASN A 48 -14.59 -2.46 -3.74
C ASN A 48 -13.27 -3.21 -3.53
N ILE A 49 -12.43 -2.76 -2.59
CA ILE A 49 -11.09 -3.29 -2.41
C ILE A 49 -11.08 -4.22 -1.21
N PRO A 50 -10.69 -5.49 -1.38
CA PRO A 50 -10.67 -6.43 -0.26
C PRO A 50 -9.50 -6.18 0.68
N ILE A 51 -9.66 -6.60 1.93
CA ILE A 51 -8.59 -6.65 2.92
C ILE A 51 -8.15 -8.10 3.06
N CYS A 52 -6.86 -8.35 2.94
CA CYS A 52 -6.32 -9.70 3.01
C CYS A 52 -5.08 -9.75 3.90
N SER A 53 -4.63 -10.97 4.19
CA SER A 53 -3.39 -11.17 4.95
C SER A 53 -2.18 -10.72 4.12
N PRO A 54 -1.07 -10.35 4.78
CA PRO A 54 0.16 -10.03 4.05
C PRO A 54 0.66 -11.16 3.15
N SER A 55 0.51 -12.42 3.56
CA SER A 55 0.95 -13.53 2.74
C SER A 55 0.10 -13.66 1.47
N LYS A 56 -1.20 -13.44 1.59
CA LYS A 56 -2.09 -13.47 0.43
C LYS A 56 -1.79 -12.31 -0.52
N ALA A 57 -1.49 -11.14 0.04
CA ALA A 57 -1.10 -9.98 -0.76
C ALA A 57 0.19 -10.23 -1.53
N ALA A 58 1.20 -10.81 -0.89
CA ALA A 58 2.46 -11.13 -1.55
C ALA A 58 2.26 -12.11 -2.70
N ALA A 59 1.34 -13.06 -2.54
CA ALA A 59 1.05 -14.06 -3.57
C ALA A 59 0.42 -13.44 -4.82
N LEU A 60 -0.12 -12.24 -4.73
CA LEU A 60 -0.69 -11.53 -5.89
C LEU A 60 0.39 -10.93 -6.80
N LEU A 61 1.65 -11.00 -6.41
CA LEU A 61 2.79 -10.49 -7.18
C LEU A 61 2.63 -9.01 -7.56
N PRO A 62 2.49 -8.12 -6.57
CA PRO A 62 2.31 -6.70 -6.89
C PRO A 62 3.57 -6.07 -7.49
N ASP A 63 3.39 -5.01 -8.25
CA ASP A 63 4.50 -4.21 -8.77
C ASP A 63 5.07 -3.30 -7.68
N LEU A 64 4.22 -2.84 -6.77
CA LEU A 64 4.67 -2.03 -5.66
C LEU A 64 3.77 -2.21 -4.44
N ILE A 65 4.36 -1.94 -3.27
CA ILE A 65 3.64 -1.94 -2.01
C ILE A 65 3.77 -0.54 -1.40
N ILE A 66 2.63 0.07 -1.10
CA ILE A 66 2.57 1.35 -0.41
C ILE A 66 2.36 1.07 1.08
N LEU A 67 3.24 1.62 1.91
CA LEU A 67 3.15 1.44 3.35
C LEU A 67 2.19 2.49 3.90
N GLY A 68 1.02 2.04 4.31
CA GLY A 68 -0.09 2.90 4.73
C GLY A 68 -0.03 3.28 6.20
N VAL A 69 1.15 3.58 6.72
CA VAL A 69 1.38 4.03 8.09
C VAL A 69 2.42 5.14 8.08
N LEU A 70 2.37 6.02 9.07
CA LEU A 70 3.32 7.12 9.18
C LEU A 70 4.47 6.83 10.13
N ASP A 71 4.35 5.81 10.96
CA ASP A 71 5.38 5.45 11.93
C ASP A 71 6.54 4.75 11.23
N GLU A 72 7.73 5.35 11.34
CA GLU A 72 8.93 4.86 10.66
C GLU A 72 9.32 3.44 11.11
N GLU A 73 9.22 3.18 12.41
CA GLU A 73 9.57 1.87 12.95
C GLU A 73 8.63 0.78 12.42
N ARG A 74 7.34 1.08 12.37
CA ARG A 74 6.37 0.14 11.80
C ARG A 74 6.61 -0.08 10.32
N ARG A 75 6.98 0.97 9.58
CA ARG A 75 7.28 0.81 8.16
C ARG A 75 8.44 -0.17 7.96
N GLY A 76 9.49 -0.05 8.76
CA GLY A 76 10.63 -0.97 8.70
C GLY A 76 10.23 -2.42 8.94
N SER A 77 9.43 -2.66 9.97
CA SER A 77 8.92 -3.99 10.27
C SER A 77 8.06 -4.57 9.15
N MET A 78 7.22 -3.74 8.56
CA MET A 78 6.34 -4.15 7.47
C MET A 78 7.13 -4.52 6.22
N MET A 79 8.16 -3.74 5.91
CA MET A 79 9.06 -4.05 4.79
C MET A 79 9.75 -5.40 4.98
N GLN A 80 10.31 -5.64 6.17
CA GLN A 80 10.93 -6.91 6.48
C GLN A 80 9.95 -8.07 6.36
N GLN A 81 8.74 -7.88 6.85
CA GLN A 81 7.71 -8.90 6.76
C GLN A 81 7.42 -9.28 5.32
N MET A 82 7.26 -8.30 4.45
CA MET A 82 6.96 -8.58 3.04
C MET A 82 8.15 -9.23 2.34
N GLU A 83 9.37 -8.83 2.67
CA GLU A 83 10.57 -9.45 2.14
C GLU A 83 10.67 -10.92 2.54
N HIS A 84 10.34 -11.24 3.79
CA HIS A 84 10.27 -12.63 4.26
C HIS A 84 9.22 -13.45 3.52
N LEU A 85 8.17 -12.80 3.04
CA LEU A 85 7.12 -13.45 2.24
C LEU A 85 7.48 -13.55 0.76
N GLY A 86 8.69 -13.14 0.39
CA GLY A 86 9.20 -13.29 -0.97
C GLY A 86 9.03 -12.07 -1.86
N TYR A 87 8.57 -10.95 -1.32
CA TYR A 87 8.43 -9.73 -2.11
C TYR A 87 9.79 -9.03 -2.24
N HIS A 88 10.19 -8.75 -3.49
CA HIS A 88 11.46 -8.08 -3.77
C HIS A 88 11.28 -6.82 -4.61
N GLY A 89 10.07 -6.30 -4.67
CA GLY A 89 9.76 -5.10 -5.44
C GLY A 89 9.97 -3.82 -4.66
N SER A 90 9.37 -2.76 -5.16
CA SER A 90 9.50 -1.43 -4.59
C SER A 90 8.54 -1.20 -3.44
N PHE A 91 8.99 -0.42 -2.47
CA PHE A 91 8.14 0.12 -1.41
C PHE A 91 8.01 1.63 -1.59
N VAL A 92 6.84 2.14 -1.26
CA VAL A 92 6.52 3.57 -1.35
C VAL A 92 5.90 4.00 -0.03
N ILE A 93 6.24 5.19 0.42
CA ILE A 93 5.64 5.77 1.61
C ILE A 93 4.91 7.06 1.28
N LEU A 94 3.98 7.42 2.15
CA LEU A 94 3.27 8.68 2.09
C LEU A 94 3.98 9.69 2.98
N LEU A 95 4.41 10.82 2.39
CA LEU A 95 5.04 11.90 3.15
C LEU A 95 4.07 13.04 3.33
N HIS A 96 4.11 13.63 4.52
CA HIS A 96 3.33 14.83 4.85
C HIS A 96 4.26 16.03 4.90
N PHE A 97 3.92 17.06 4.13
CA PHE A 97 4.69 18.30 4.10
C PHE A 97 3.98 19.34 4.95
N ALA A 98 4.54 19.63 6.12
CA ALA A 98 3.89 20.45 7.14
C ALA A 98 3.56 21.88 6.67
N CYS A 99 4.41 22.46 5.85
CA CYS A 99 4.19 23.82 5.35
C CYS A 99 3.65 23.84 3.93
N SER A 100 3.25 22.71 3.43
CA SER A 100 2.92 22.55 2.02
C SER A 100 1.44 22.73 1.78
N MET A 101 1.13 23.46 0.75
CA MET A 101 -0.23 23.48 0.21
C MET A 101 -0.56 22.22 -0.56
N HIS A 102 0.42 21.38 -0.78
CA HIS A 102 0.26 20.15 -1.54
C HIS A 102 -0.17 18.95 -0.69
N GLY A 103 -0.07 19.08 0.63
CA GLY A 103 -0.49 18.01 1.54
C GLY A 103 0.41 16.80 1.52
N LEU A 104 -0.16 15.66 1.20
CA LEU A 104 0.53 14.38 1.24
C LEU A 104 1.10 14.00 -0.12
N ARG A 105 2.24 13.34 -0.09
CA ARG A 105 2.92 12.84 -1.29
C ARG A 105 3.41 11.42 -1.08
N LEU A 106 3.44 10.67 -2.17
CA LEU A 106 4.10 9.36 -2.20
C LEU A 106 5.59 9.55 -2.44
N CYS A 107 6.38 8.77 -1.71
CA CYS A 107 7.83 8.78 -1.86
C CYS A 107 8.35 7.36 -1.82
N ALA A 108 9.19 7.01 -2.79
CA ALA A 108 9.80 5.69 -2.86
C ALA A 108 10.99 5.58 -1.91
N PHE A 109 11.17 4.40 -1.37
CA PHE A 109 12.38 4.05 -0.64
C PHE A 109 13.48 3.61 -1.59
#